data_80ed355d7e85a93a7384bd02972efc22
#
_entry.id   80ed355d7e85a93a7384bd02972efc22
#
_cell.length_a   1.000
_cell.length_b   1.000
_cell.length_c   1.000
_cell.angle_alpha   90.00
_cell.angle_beta   90.00
_cell.angle_gamma   90.00
#
_symmetry.space_group_name_H-M   'P 1'
#
loop_
_entity.id
_entity.type
_entity.pdbx_description
1 polymer ?
#
loop_
_entity_poly.entity_id
_entity_poly.type
_entity_poly.pdbx_seq_one_letter_code
_entity_poly.pdbx_strand_id
1 'polypeptide(L)'
;MSEIKKIVLTGGPCAGKTTAMVRIIEHFTSLGFKVFTIPEIPTIFSQAGMNYLTDNKGLFYEGEKATLELQLGFEDRFMRMAAECHEPTIVVCDRGAMDISAYMQPEMWEEITAAVGTNTQELRQRYDAVLHLVSAADGAEQFYTTANNAVRYEQMNEEGLRMARELDKKVIKAWTGHPHLRVINNHEDFNKKLNRVILEISHVLGLPQPIIEERKYIVELIGEIPDCTESDIIQTYLVAEPGCEIRLRRRRWQGSFVNVHTTKKRTENNQVLETERQVSNSLYESLLQQADPYRQSIRKHRKSFIWKGQYFELDTYYEPVDHLMILETKGVADQESVKFPPFIRVIEDITGNKRYYNYNLALRRS
;
A
#
# COMPACT_ATOMS: atom_id res chain seq x y z
N MET A 1 -24.51 -5.50 6.15
CA MET A 1 -23.32 -5.48 7.02
C MET A 1 -22.58 -4.21 6.72
N SER A 2 -22.23 -3.43 7.72
CA SER A 2 -21.38 -2.23 7.57
C SER A 2 -20.04 -2.63 6.95
N GLU A 3 -19.53 -1.81 6.03
CA GLU A 3 -18.23 -2.07 5.40
C GLU A 3 -17.11 -1.82 6.42
N ILE A 4 -16.24 -2.81 6.62
CA ILE A 4 -15.10 -2.72 7.52
C ILE A 4 -13.83 -2.66 6.68
N LYS A 5 -12.94 -1.71 6.97
CA LYS A 5 -11.63 -1.60 6.33
C LYS A 5 -10.51 -1.70 7.36
N LYS A 6 -9.52 -2.55 7.08
CA LYS A 6 -8.32 -2.68 7.88
C LYS A 6 -7.13 -2.05 7.17
N ILE A 7 -6.54 -1.02 7.79
CA ILE A 7 -5.53 -0.15 7.20
C ILE A 7 -4.28 -0.17 8.07
N VAL A 8 -3.12 -0.29 7.44
CA VAL A 8 -1.82 -0.13 8.11
C VAL A 8 -1.33 1.30 7.94
N LEU A 9 -0.96 1.91 9.05
CA LEU A 9 -0.18 3.14 9.08
C LEU A 9 1.25 2.77 9.49
N THR A 10 2.18 2.82 8.55
CA THR A 10 3.57 2.42 8.75
C THR A 10 4.55 3.53 8.37
N GLY A 11 5.82 3.29 8.56
CA GLY A 11 6.91 4.21 8.24
C GLY A 11 8.03 4.15 9.24
N GLY A 12 9.17 4.68 8.87
CA GLY A 12 10.36 4.75 9.69
C GLY A 12 10.22 5.63 10.94
N PRO A 13 11.31 5.80 11.67
CA PRO A 13 11.37 6.71 12.81
C PRO A 13 10.99 8.14 12.43
N CYS A 14 10.29 8.86 13.31
CA CYS A 14 9.85 10.26 13.08
C CYS A 14 9.03 10.50 11.80
N ALA A 15 8.35 9.48 11.28
CA ALA A 15 7.51 9.63 10.08
C ALA A 15 6.22 10.45 10.32
N GLY A 16 5.85 10.69 11.60
CA GLY A 16 4.63 11.41 11.97
C GLY A 16 3.42 10.49 12.16
N LYS A 17 3.60 9.16 12.32
CA LYS A 17 2.52 8.18 12.48
C LYS A 17 1.55 8.52 13.61
N THR A 18 2.06 8.84 14.79
CA THR A 18 1.23 9.19 15.97
C THR A 18 0.31 10.38 15.69
N THR A 19 0.85 11.44 15.06
CA THR A 19 0.07 12.63 14.70
C THR A 19 -0.96 12.30 13.62
N ALA A 20 -0.59 11.48 12.62
CA ALA A 20 -1.50 11.00 11.61
C ALA A 20 -2.62 10.15 12.20
N MET A 21 -2.33 9.28 13.19
CA MET A 21 -3.33 8.47 13.88
C MET A 21 -4.39 9.36 14.57
N VAL A 22 -3.97 10.40 15.32
CA VAL A 22 -4.90 11.35 15.93
C VAL A 22 -5.78 12.00 14.87
N ARG A 23 -5.19 12.46 13.77
CA ARG A 23 -5.92 13.11 12.67
C ARG A 23 -6.92 12.16 12.00
N ILE A 24 -6.56 10.89 11.83
CA ILE A 24 -7.44 9.85 11.29
C ILE A 24 -8.67 9.67 12.19
N ILE A 25 -8.43 9.50 13.50
CA ILE A 25 -9.51 9.31 14.47
C ILE A 25 -10.48 10.50 14.45
N GLU A 26 -9.97 11.72 14.58
CA GLU A 26 -10.79 12.95 14.58
C GLU A 26 -11.62 13.08 13.30
N HIS A 27 -10.97 12.96 12.15
CA HIS A 27 -11.61 13.16 10.86
C HIS A 27 -12.71 12.13 10.60
N PHE A 28 -12.40 10.84 10.69
CA PHE A 28 -13.38 9.80 10.34
C PHE A 28 -14.47 9.63 11.39
N THR A 29 -14.18 9.88 12.67
CA THR A 29 -15.23 9.92 13.70
C THR A 29 -16.22 11.08 13.43
N SER A 30 -15.76 12.24 12.99
CA SER A 30 -16.63 13.35 12.61
C SER A 30 -17.53 13.05 11.40
N LEU A 31 -17.13 12.09 10.57
CA LEU A 31 -17.91 11.57 9.44
C LEU A 31 -18.85 10.40 9.82
N GLY A 32 -18.91 10.03 11.09
CA GLY A 32 -19.78 8.95 11.59
C GLY A 32 -19.18 7.55 11.51
N PHE A 33 -17.86 7.42 11.27
CA PHE A 33 -17.19 6.13 11.30
C PHE A 33 -16.81 5.76 12.73
N LYS A 34 -16.90 4.47 13.04
CA LYS A 34 -16.20 3.89 14.19
C LYS A 34 -14.75 3.66 13.82
N VAL A 35 -13.82 4.18 14.61
CA VAL A 35 -12.37 3.98 14.39
C VAL A 35 -11.81 3.16 15.55
N PHE A 36 -11.26 1.99 15.25
CA PHE A 36 -10.44 1.22 16.17
C PHE A 36 -8.96 1.41 15.79
N THR A 37 -8.11 1.43 16.81
CA THR A 37 -6.65 1.49 16.60
C THR A 37 -5.99 0.29 17.28
N ILE A 38 -5.09 -0.36 16.57
CA ILE A 38 -4.22 -1.41 17.09
C ILE A 38 -2.86 -0.77 17.40
N PRO A 39 -2.39 -0.82 18.65
CA PRO A 39 -1.13 -0.20 19.04
C PRO A 39 0.08 -0.92 18.43
N GLU A 40 1.21 -0.24 18.39
CA GLU A 40 2.50 -0.84 18.01
C GLU A 40 2.90 -1.95 18.98
N ILE A 41 2.85 -3.20 18.53
CA ILE A 41 3.07 -4.38 19.38
C ILE A 41 4.47 -4.44 20.01
N PRO A 42 5.57 -4.14 19.29
CA PRO A 42 6.89 -4.08 19.91
C PRO A 42 6.98 -3.13 21.11
N THR A 43 6.22 -2.03 21.09
CA THR A 43 6.17 -1.09 22.23
C THR A 43 5.56 -1.74 23.48
N ILE A 44 4.52 -2.59 23.33
CA ILE A 44 3.92 -3.31 24.45
C ILE A 44 4.95 -4.25 25.08
N PHE A 45 5.65 -5.05 24.28
CA PHE A 45 6.67 -5.96 24.77
C PHE A 45 7.87 -5.23 25.40
N SER A 46 8.30 -4.11 24.82
CA SER A 46 9.38 -3.29 25.38
C SER A 46 9.01 -2.71 26.75
N GLN A 47 7.77 -2.25 26.92
CA GLN A 47 7.25 -1.79 28.23
C GLN A 47 7.15 -2.93 29.25
N ALA A 48 6.95 -4.17 28.78
CA ALA A 48 6.98 -5.36 29.62
C ALA A 48 8.38 -5.92 29.90
N GLY A 49 9.45 -5.24 29.42
CA GLY A 49 10.84 -5.59 29.69
C GLY A 49 11.57 -6.33 28.57
N MET A 50 10.95 -6.57 27.42
CA MET A 50 11.63 -7.12 26.25
C MET A 50 12.60 -6.09 25.66
N ASN A 51 13.86 -6.52 25.46
CA ASN A 51 14.86 -5.75 24.74
C ASN A 51 15.17 -6.40 23.40
N TYR A 52 14.75 -5.79 22.31
CA TYR A 52 15.01 -6.28 20.94
C TYR A 52 16.46 -6.07 20.48
N LEU A 53 17.28 -5.28 21.24
CA LEU A 53 18.73 -5.16 21.02
C LEU A 53 19.54 -6.23 21.76
N THR A 54 18.99 -7.40 21.94
CA THR A 54 19.68 -8.49 22.61
C THR A 54 20.62 -9.23 21.66
N ASP A 55 21.80 -9.62 22.15
CA ASP A 55 22.70 -10.54 21.45
C ASP A 55 22.24 -12.00 21.57
N ASN A 56 21.25 -12.28 22.41
CA ASN A 56 20.64 -13.60 22.55
C ASN A 56 19.68 -13.87 21.40
N LYS A 57 20.16 -14.61 20.40
CA LYS A 57 19.40 -14.95 19.20
C LYS A 57 18.08 -15.70 19.50
N GLY A 58 18.08 -16.57 20.52
CA GLY A 58 16.87 -17.29 20.92
C GLY A 58 15.82 -16.37 21.53
N LEU A 59 16.22 -15.44 22.39
CA LEU A 59 15.33 -14.44 22.96
C LEU A 59 14.80 -13.48 21.88
N PHE A 60 15.63 -13.08 20.94
CA PHE A 60 15.21 -12.25 19.79
C PHE A 60 14.17 -12.98 18.94
N TYR A 61 14.43 -14.25 18.58
CA TYR A 61 13.51 -15.09 17.80
C TYR A 61 12.14 -15.22 18.49
N GLU A 62 12.12 -15.60 19.78
CA GLU A 62 10.87 -15.75 20.53
C GLU A 62 10.13 -14.41 20.69
N GLY A 63 10.86 -13.31 20.86
CA GLY A 63 10.27 -11.96 20.93
C GLY A 63 9.59 -11.54 19.63
N GLU A 64 10.23 -11.77 18.49
CA GLU A 64 9.67 -11.43 17.17
C GLU A 64 8.51 -12.36 16.78
N LYS A 65 8.61 -13.65 17.11
CA LYS A 65 7.52 -14.61 16.95
C LYS A 65 6.30 -14.20 17.79
N ALA A 66 6.50 -13.90 19.06
CA ALA A 66 5.43 -13.43 19.93
C ALA A 66 4.83 -12.10 19.44
N THR A 67 5.66 -11.20 18.87
CA THR A 67 5.21 -9.97 18.26
C THR A 67 4.25 -10.26 17.09
N LEU A 68 4.60 -11.18 16.20
CA LEU A 68 3.73 -11.58 15.10
C LEU A 68 2.43 -12.22 15.59
N GLU A 69 2.50 -13.17 16.53
CA GLU A 69 1.32 -13.84 17.11
C GLU A 69 0.37 -12.84 17.75
N LEU A 70 0.90 -11.89 18.52
CA LEU A 70 0.09 -10.88 19.19
C LEU A 70 -0.52 -9.88 18.20
N GLN A 71 0.24 -9.46 17.16
CA GLN A 71 -0.26 -8.62 16.07
C GLN A 71 -1.48 -9.28 15.41
N LEU A 72 -1.35 -10.52 14.97
CA LEU A 72 -2.42 -11.26 14.33
C LEU A 72 -3.61 -11.45 15.29
N GLY A 73 -3.32 -11.78 16.54
CA GLY A 73 -4.33 -11.94 17.58
C GLY A 73 -5.14 -10.67 17.86
N PHE A 74 -4.51 -9.49 17.91
CA PHE A 74 -5.20 -8.21 18.04
C PHE A 74 -6.04 -7.92 16.79
N GLU A 75 -5.45 -8.04 15.61
CA GLU A 75 -6.16 -7.80 14.36
C GLU A 75 -7.45 -8.62 14.26
N ASP A 76 -7.37 -9.91 14.51
CA ASP A 76 -8.53 -10.82 14.43
C ASP A 76 -9.60 -10.48 15.46
N ARG A 77 -9.21 -10.06 16.66
CA ARG A 77 -10.16 -9.64 17.70
C ARG A 77 -10.83 -8.32 17.36
N PHE A 78 -10.06 -7.33 16.89
CA PHE A 78 -10.62 -6.04 16.50
C PHE A 78 -11.51 -6.15 15.27
N MET A 79 -11.17 -7.00 14.29
CA MET A 79 -12.05 -7.27 13.14
C MET A 79 -13.38 -7.91 13.57
N ARG A 80 -13.36 -8.83 14.55
CA ARG A 80 -14.60 -9.40 15.12
C ARG A 80 -15.43 -8.34 15.86
N MET A 81 -14.79 -7.47 16.67
CA MET A 81 -15.50 -6.37 17.32
C MET A 81 -16.08 -5.39 16.29
N ALA A 82 -15.33 -5.10 15.23
CA ALA A 82 -15.79 -4.24 14.15
C ALA A 82 -17.02 -4.81 13.42
N ALA A 83 -17.12 -6.14 13.31
CA ALA A 83 -18.26 -6.80 12.69
C ALA A 83 -19.58 -6.64 13.49
N GLU A 84 -19.50 -6.36 14.78
CA GLU A 84 -20.64 -6.10 15.66
C GLU A 84 -21.04 -4.61 15.69
N CYS A 85 -20.27 -3.72 15.06
CA CYS A 85 -20.61 -2.31 14.99
C CYS A 85 -21.71 -2.04 13.96
N HIS A 86 -22.61 -1.11 14.29
CA HIS A 86 -23.66 -0.66 13.37
C HIS A 86 -23.14 0.39 12.40
N GLU A 87 -22.16 1.18 12.81
CA GLU A 87 -21.51 2.21 12.00
C GLU A 87 -20.49 1.60 11.03
N PRO A 88 -20.22 2.25 9.89
CA PRO A 88 -19.08 1.90 9.07
C PRO A 88 -17.79 2.01 9.90
N THR A 89 -16.92 1.02 9.81
CA THR A 89 -15.83 0.86 10.76
C THR A 89 -14.47 0.79 10.07
N ILE A 90 -13.50 1.47 10.66
CA ILE A 90 -12.10 1.44 10.24
C ILE A 90 -11.27 0.82 11.38
N VAL A 91 -10.43 -0.15 11.05
CA VAL A 91 -9.41 -0.68 11.97
C VAL A 91 -8.05 -0.20 11.46
N VAL A 92 -7.37 0.67 12.21
CA VAL A 92 -6.06 1.22 11.85
C VAL A 92 -4.99 0.58 12.72
N CYS A 93 -4.03 -0.08 12.09
CA CYS A 93 -2.89 -0.69 12.76
C CYS A 93 -1.71 0.30 12.79
N ASP A 94 -1.19 0.63 13.96
CA ASP A 94 0.12 1.28 14.08
C ASP A 94 1.19 0.23 13.87
N ARG A 95 1.68 0.14 12.65
CA ARG A 95 2.39 -0.96 12.01
C ARG A 95 1.52 -2.18 11.73
N GLY A 96 1.95 -2.96 10.76
CA GLY A 96 1.32 -4.22 10.40
C GLY A 96 2.30 -5.39 10.44
N ALA A 97 1.80 -6.59 10.21
CA ALA A 97 2.59 -7.82 10.33
C ALA A 97 3.88 -7.80 9.47
N MET A 98 3.84 -7.18 8.28
CA MET A 98 5.01 -7.14 7.40
C MET A 98 6.12 -6.21 7.90
N ASP A 99 5.82 -5.23 8.77
CA ASP A 99 6.85 -4.36 9.36
C ASP A 99 7.89 -5.16 10.13
N ILE A 100 7.49 -6.26 10.76
CA ILE A 100 8.33 -7.15 11.57
C ILE A 100 9.48 -7.71 10.72
N SER A 101 9.22 -8.07 9.47
CA SER A 101 10.22 -8.61 8.56
C SER A 101 11.37 -7.65 8.24
N ALA A 102 11.18 -6.34 8.43
CA ALA A 102 12.20 -5.32 8.18
C ALA A 102 13.35 -5.33 9.20
N TYR A 103 13.16 -6.00 10.35
CA TYR A 103 14.11 -6.02 11.47
C TYR A 103 14.93 -7.29 11.54
N MET A 104 14.72 -8.26 10.64
CA MET A 104 15.41 -9.55 10.67
C MET A 104 15.89 -9.99 9.29
N GLN A 105 16.66 -11.08 9.26
CA GLN A 105 17.07 -11.72 8.00
C GLN A 105 15.91 -12.52 7.40
N PRO A 106 15.86 -12.66 6.06
CA PRO A 106 14.79 -13.38 5.37
C PRO A 106 14.55 -14.80 5.87
N GLU A 107 15.62 -15.53 6.19
CA GLU A 107 15.54 -16.91 6.65
C GLU A 107 14.81 -17.02 7.99
N MET A 108 15.11 -16.12 8.93
CA MET A 108 14.44 -16.07 10.22
C MET A 108 12.96 -15.69 10.06
N TRP A 109 12.65 -14.79 9.13
CA TRP A 109 11.27 -14.43 8.83
C TRP A 109 10.46 -15.62 8.29
N GLU A 110 11.05 -16.42 7.40
CA GLU A 110 10.42 -17.64 6.87
C GLU A 110 10.18 -18.67 7.98
N GLU A 111 11.14 -18.86 8.88
CA GLU A 111 11.01 -19.75 10.04
C GLU A 111 9.87 -19.29 10.97
N ILE A 112 9.82 -18.00 11.32
CA ILE A 112 8.78 -17.43 12.21
C ILE A 112 7.41 -17.56 11.57
N THR A 113 7.25 -17.19 10.30
CA THR A 113 5.96 -17.27 9.62
C THR A 113 5.45 -18.72 9.52
N ALA A 114 6.35 -19.67 9.22
CA ALA A 114 6.02 -21.10 9.20
C ALA A 114 5.61 -21.58 10.60
N ALA A 115 6.34 -21.18 11.66
CA ALA A 115 6.03 -21.57 13.05
C ALA A 115 4.67 -21.01 13.53
N VAL A 116 4.26 -19.84 13.03
CA VAL A 116 2.94 -19.23 13.32
C VAL A 116 1.84 -19.81 12.42
N GLY A 117 2.18 -20.59 11.41
CA GLY A 117 1.22 -21.24 10.50
C GLY A 117 0.72 -20.30 9.39
N THR A 118 1.55 -19.37 8.92
CA THR A 118 1.23 -18.40 7.86
C THR A 118 2.42 -18.22 6.91
N ASN A 119 2.31 -17.29 5.98
CA ASN A 119 3.39 -16.92 5.05
C ASN A 119 3.32 -15.45 4.68
N THR A 120 4.41 -14.93 4.13
CA THR A 120 4.57 -13.53 3.72
C THR A 120 3.43 -13.02 2.85
N GLN A 121 2.91 -13.84 1.95
CA GLN A 121 1.84 -13.44 1.05
C GLN A 121 0.51 -13.28 1.76
N GLU A 122 0.12 -14.25 2.58
CA GLU A 122 -1.08 -14.18 3.39
C GLU A 122 -1.06 -12.96 4.31
N LEU A 123 0.09 -12.72 4.97
CA LEU A 123 0.26 -11.58 5.85
C LEU A 123 0.10 -10.25 5.11
N ARG A 124 0.69 -10.12 3.91
CA ARG A 124 0.56 -8.91 3.10
C ARG A 124 -0.87 -8.66 2.65
N GLN A 125 -1.64 -9.70 2.37
CA GLN A 125 -3.02 -9.62 1.88
C GLN A 125 -4.06 -9.36 2.97
N ARG A 126 -3.68 -9.36 4.23
CA ARG A 126 -4.60 -9.16 5.36
C ARG A 126 -5.20 -7.75 5.43
N TYR A 127 -4.68 -6.79 4.66
CA TYR A 127 -5.01 -5.37 4.78
C TYR A 127 -5.62 -4.83 3.51
N ASP A 128 -6.57 -3.90 3.66
CA ASP A 128 -7.20 -3.20 2.54
C ASP A 128 -6.29 -2.12 1.97
N ALA A 129 -5.47 -1.48 2.81
CA ALA A 129 -4.47 -0.51 2.40
C ALA A 129 -3.27 -0.43 3.36
N VAL A 130 -2.16 0.04 2.82
CA VAL A 130 -0.93 0.32 3.57
C VAL A 130 -0.47 1.73 3.24
N LEU A 131 -0.42 2.58 4.24
CA LEU A 131 0.04 3.95 4.14
C LEU A 131 1.42 4.05 4.79
N HIS A 132 2.44 4.16 3.96
CA HIS A 132 3.82 4.33 4.43
C HIS A 132 4.16 5.83 4.47
N LEU A 133 4.35 6.36 5.66
CA LEU A 133 4.83 7.71 5.87
C LEU A 133 6.36 7.70 5.88
N VAL A 134 6.98 8.38 4.94
CA VAL A 134 8.43 8.48 4.86
C VAL A 134 8.99 9.16 6.10
N SER A 135 10.07 8.61 6.65
CA SER A 135 10.76 9.15 7.82
C SER A 135 11.19 10.61 7.60
N ALA A 136 11.13 11.44 8.66
CA ALA A 136 11.68 12.80 8.62
C ALA A 136 13.19 12.81 8.35
N ALA A 137 13.90 11.69 8.55
CA ALA A 137 15.30 11.54 8.19
C ALA A 137 15.56 11.67 6.68
N ASP A 138 14.52 11.61 5.83
CA ASP A 138 14.60 11.80 4.38
C ASP A 138 13.75 13.02 3.96
N GLY A 139 14.39 14.16 3.77
CA GLY A 139 13.79 15.39 3.25
C GLY A 139 13.07 16.29 4.28
N ALA A 140 13.18 15.98 5.58
CA ALA A 140 12.63 16.81 6.66
C ALA A 140 13.48 16.70 7.95
N GLU A 141 14.79 16.62 7.79
CA GLU A 141 15.77 16.31 8.85
C GLU A 141 15.68 17.25 10.04
N GLN A 142 15.30 18.52 9.84
CA GLN A 142 15.11 19.50 10.91
C GLN A 142 14.00 19.11 11.91
N PHE A 143 13.10 18.21 11.53
CA PHE A 143 12.02 17.70 12.38
C PHE A 143 12.31 16.32 12.97
N TYR A 144 13.48 15.75 12.66
CA TYR A 144 13.88 14.48 13.21
C TYR A 144 14.25 14.65 14.69
N THR A 145 13.62 13.87 15.58
CA THR A 145 13.89 13.93 17.02
C THR A 145 13.86 12.52 17.64
N THR A 146 14.73 12.28 18.59
CA THR A 146 14.74 11.05 19.39
C THR A 146 14.04 11.22 20.74
N ALA A 147 13.63 12.45 21.10
CA ALA A 147 13.11 12.79 22.42
C ALA A 147 11.77 12.11 22.77
N ASN A 148 10.99 11.70 21.77
CA ASN A 148 9.62 11.20 21.98
C ASN A 148 9.51 9.67 22.07
N ASN A 149 10.63 8.94 22.00
CA ASN A 149 10.63 7.48 22.11
C ASN A 149 11.94 6.97 22.72
N ALA A 150 11.88 6.55 23.98
CA ALA A 150 13.03 6.05 24.74
C ALA A 150 13.61 4.72 24.21
N VAL A 151 12.90 4.03 23.31
CA VAL A 151 13.30 2.76 22.69
C VAL A 151 14.00 2.97 21.35
N ARG A 152 14.27 4.22 20.96
CA ARG A 152 14.98 4.51 19.70
C ARG A 152 16.46 4.26 19.82
N TYR A 153 16.98 3.55 18.84
CA TYR A 153 18.39 3.17 18.75
C TYR A 153 19.23 4.17 17.97
N GLU A 154 18.56 5.02 17.16
CA GLU A 154 19.22 6.01 16.32
C GLU A 154 19.56 7.27 17.14
N GLN A 155 20.81 7.65 17.13
CA GLN A 155 21.26 8.92 17.73
C GLN A 155 20.91 10.11 16.84
N MET A 156 20.81 11.31 17.43
CA MET A 156 20.63 12.56 16.65
C MET A 156 21.93 13.01 15.99
N ASN A 157 22.50 12.18 15.13
CA ASN A 157 23.69 12.47 14.35
C ASN A 157 23.53 11.91 12.93
N GLU A 158 24.49 12.16 12.04
CA GLU A 158 24.43 11.69 10.66
C GLU A 158 24.30 10.18 10.54
N GLU A 159 24.94 9.42 11.41
CA GLU A 159 24.85 7.97 11.46
C GLU A 159 23.43 7.50 11.82
N GLY A 160 22.82 8.10 12.82
CA GLY A 160 21.44 7.81 13.21
C GLY A 160 20.44 8.16 12.10
N LEU A 161 20.63 9.29 11.41
CA LEU A 161 19.82 9.62 10.23
C LEU A 161 19.99 8.60 9.11
N ARG A 162 21.22 8.13 8.88
CA ARG A 162 21.50 7.09 7.89
C ARG A 162 20.79 5.77 8.24
N MET A 163 20.89 5.34 9.50
CA MET A 163 20.21 4.12 9.99
C MET A 163 18.69 4.24 9.85
N ALA A 164 18.12 5.41 10.20
CA ALA A 164 16.69 5.65 10.06
C ALA A 164 16.22 5.57 8.59
N ARG A 165 16.99 6.13 7.66
CA ARG A 165 16.70 6.01 6.21
C ARG A 165 16.78 4.57 5.71
N GLU A 166 17.77 3.81 6.17
CA GLU A 166 17.92 2.40 5.79
C GLU A 166 16.77 1.55 6.33
N LEU A 167 16.37 1.77 7.58
CA LEU A 167 15.22 1.08 8.16
C LEU A 167 13.93 1.44 7.42
N ASP A 168 13.72 2.72 7.12
CA ASP A 168 12.56 3.18 6.34
C ASP A 168 12.46 2.46 5.00
N LYS A 169 13.59 2.31 4.27
CA LYS A 169 13.65 1.57 3.01
C LYS A 169 13.31 0.09 3.20
N LYS A 170 13.79 -0.57 4.27
CA LYS A 170 13.46 -1.96 4.57
C LYS A 170 11.96 -2.14 4.83
N VAL A 171 11.34 -1.22 5.58
CA VAL A 171 9.89 -1.23 5.83
C VAL A 171 9.11 -1.06 4.54
N ILE A 172 9.46 -0.10 3.68
CA ILE A 172 8.82 0.06 2.37
C ILE A 172 8.96 -1.23 1.54
N LYS A 173 10.16 -1.83 1.51
CA LYS A 173 10.44 -3.06 0.77
C LYS A 173 9.54 -4.21 1.23
N ALA A 174 9.32 -4.37 2.53
CA ALA A 174 8.44 -5.40 3.10
C ALA A 174 6.99 -5.30 2.55
N TRP A 175 6.52 -4.10 2.30
CA TRP A 175 5.18 -3.83 1.77
C TRP A 175 5.11 -3.72 0.25
N THR A 176 6.26 -3.61 -0.44
CA THR A 176 6.29 -3.50 -1.91
C THR A 176 5.57 -4.68 -2.54
N GLY A 177 4.66 -4.37 -3.47
CA GLY A 177 3.77 -5.36 -4.07
C GLY A 177 2.38 -5.46 -3.44
N HIS A 178 2.10 -4.81 -2.31
CA HIS A 178 0.73 -4.67 -1.83
C HIS A 178 -0.09 -3.80 -2.81
N PRO A 179 -1.33 -4.21 -3.22
CA PRO A 179 -2.10 -3.50 -4.26
C PRO A 179 -2.40 -2.04 -3.90
N HIS A 180 -2.57 -1.75 -2.63
CA HIS A 180 -2.87 -0.42 -2.10
C HIS A 180 -1.74 0.12 -1.22
N LEU A 181 -0.48 -0.10 -1.58
CA LEU A 181 0.63 0.60 -0.95
C LEU A 181 0.64 2.06 -1.44
N ARG A 182 0.66 2.99 -0.49
CA ARG A 182 0.80 4.43 -0.73
C ARG A 182 1.99 4.95 0.06
N VAL A 183 2.96 5.50 -0.65
CA VAL A 183 4.15 6.12 -0.04
C VAL A 183 3.91 7.63 0.03
N ILE A 184 3.84 8.16 1.24
CA ILE A 184 3.56 9.57 1.53
C ILE A 184 4.88 10.22 1.98
N ASN A 185 5.47 10.98 1.06
CA ASN A 185 6.79 11.59 1.22
C ASN A 185 6.75 12.94 1.97
N ASN A 186 7.93 13.56 2.13
CA ASN A 186 8.13 14.83 2.82
C ASN A 186 8.33 16.03 1.85
N HIS A 187 7.92 15.91 0.57
CA HIS A 187 8.10 17.01 -0.40
C HIS A 187 7.23 18.23 -0.11
N GLU A 188 6.12 18.01 0.59
CA GLU A 188 5.21 19.07 1.00
C GLU A 188 5.30 19.30 2.52
N ASP A 189 4.65 20.38 2.99
CA ASP A 189 4.56 20.64 4.44
C ASP A 189 3.81 19.51 5.18
N PHE A 190 4.04 19.44 6.49
CA PHE A 190 3.53 18.35 7.31
C PHE A 190 1.99 18.28 7.34
N ASN A 191 1.29 19.42 7.25
CA ASN A 191 -0.18 19.42 7.22
C ASN A 191 -0.70 18.84 5.91
N LYS A 192 -0.06 19.15 4.78
CA LYS A 192 -0.40 18.55 3.49
C LYS A 192 -0.09 17.05 3.49
N LYS A 193 1.03 16.62 4.09
CA LYS A 193 1.33 15.21 4.31
C LYS A 193 0.20 14.50 5.06
N LEU A 194 -0.30 15.08 6.17
CA LEU A 194 -1.43 14.54 6.93
C LEU A 194 -2.74 14.54 6.13
N ASN A 195 -3.03 15.62 5.41
CA ASN A 195 -4.22 15.67 4.56
C ASN A 195 -4.19 14.58 3.49
N ARG A 196 -3.02 14.26 2.95
CA ARG A 196 -2.84 13.19 2.00
C ARG A 196 -3.13 11.81 2.61
N VAL A 197 -2.74 11.58 3.87
CA VAL A 197 -3.16 10.37 4.61
C VAL A 197 -4.69 10.25 4.64
N ILE A 198 -5.38 11.33 4.97
CA ILE A 198 -6.86 11.36 5.01
C ILE A 198 -7.46 11.08 3.64
N LEU A 199 -6.93 11.68 2.57
CA LEU A 199 -7.42 11.47 1.21
C LEU A 199 -7.25 10.01 0.76
N GLU A 200 -6.10 9.39 1.03
CA GLU A 200 -5.85 7.99 0.67
C GLU A 200 -6.78 7.03 1.42
N ILE A 201 -7.04 7.28 2.72
CA ILE A 201 -8.01 6.48 3.49
C ILE A 201 -9.42 6.70 2.93
N SER A 202 -9.82 7.93 2.67
CA SER A 202 -11.13 8.24 2.09
C SER A 202 -11.33 7.55 0.74
N HIS A 203 -10.28 7.45 -0.08
CA HIS A 203 -10.29 6.69 -1.32
C HIS A 203 -10.58 5.19 -1.08
N VAL A 204 -9.89 4.59 -0.12
CA VAL A 204 -10.09 3.16 0.25
C VAL A 204 -11.50 2.90 0.79
N LEU A 205 -12.07 3.88 1.47
CA LEU A 205 -13.45 3.82 1.99
C LEU A 205 -14.51 4.08 0.92
N GLY A 206 -14.10 4.42 -0.31
CA GLY A 206 -15.03 4.76 -1.38
C GLY A 206 -15.80 6.06 -1.13
N LEU A 207 -15.26 6.98 -0.34
CA LEU A 207 -15.83 8.30 -0.15
C LEU A 207 -15.56 9.18 -1.39
N PRO A 208 -16.48 10.08 -1.76
CA PRO A 208 -16.27 11.01 -2.87
C PRO A 208 -14.98 11.82 -2.65
N GLN A 209 -14.08 11.78 -3.61
CA GLN A 209 -12.80 12.46 -3.54
C GLN A 209 -12.54 13.29 -4.80
N PRO A 210 -11.73 14.35 -4.72
CA PRO A 210 -11.13 14.94 -5.90
C PRO A 210 -10.36 13.86 -6.68
N ILE A 211 -10.31 14.00 -8.01
CA ILE A 211 -9.53 13.07 -8.84
C ILE A 211 -8.06 13.24 -8.46
N ILE A 212 -7.45 12.21 -7.87
CA ILE A 212 -6.01 12.18 -7.66
C ILE A 212 -5.38 11.87 -9.01
N GLU A 213 -4.62 12.80 -9.56
CA GLU A 213 -3.90 12.56 -10.80
C GLU A 213 -2.79 11.52 -10.59
N GLU A 214 -2.89 10.41 -11.32
CA GLU A 214 -1.80 9.46 -11.48
C GLU A 214 -0.92 9.96 -12.62
N ARG A 215 0.38 10.10 -12.38
CA ARG A 215 1.32 10.40 -13.43
C ARG A 215 1.65 9.15 -14.22
N LYS A 216 1.56 9.23 -15.54
CA LYS A 216 1.75 8.09 -16.45
C LYS A 216 2.67 8.45 -17.59
N TYR A 217 3.63 7.57 -17.86
CA TYR A 217 4.62 7.78 -18.87
C TYR A 217 4.78 6.53 -19.74
N ILE A 218 4.88 6.72 -21.06
CA ILE A 218 5.42 5.66 -21.91
C ILE A 218 6.93 5.67 -21.71
N VAL A 219 7.48 4.49 -21.48
CA VAL A 219 8.90 4.34 -21.15
C VAL A 219 9.55 3.16 -21.87
N GLU A 220 10.87 3.16 -21.88
CA GLU A 220 11.70 2.00 -22.18
C GLU A 220 12.55 1.64 -20.97
N LEU A 221 12.70 0.36 -20.72
CA LEU A 221 13.59 -0.17 -19.72
C LEU A 221 14.99 -0.33 -20.36
N ILE A 222 15.96 0.47 -19.91
CA ILE A 222 17.35 0.51 -20.45
C ILE A 222 18.38 -0.11 -19.50
N GLY A 223 17.94 -0.67 -18.39
CA GLY A 223 18.76 -1.37 -17.39
C GLY A 223 17.91 -2.21 -16.46
N GLU A 224 18.55 -2.94 -15.55
CA GLU A 224 17.84 -3.76 -14.57
C GLU A 224 17.22 -2.90 -13.46
N ILE A 225 16.02 -3.28 -13.00
CA ILE A 225 15.37 -2.67 -11.85
C ILE A 225 15.89 -3.39 -10.59
N PRO A 226 16.67 -2.72 -9.75
CA PRO A 226 17.10 -3.33 -8.51
C PRO A 226 15.92 -3.45 -7.55
N ASP A 227 15.79 -4.57 -6.86
CA ASP A 227 14.80 -4.78 -5.80
C ASP A 227 13.35 -4.42 -6.21
N CYS A 228 12.75 -5.18 -7.11
CA CYS A 228 11.35 -5.03 -7.47
C CYS A 228 10.51 -6.23 -7.01
N THR A 229 9.22 -5.98 -6.80
CA THR A 229 8.21 -7.03 -6.68
C THR A 229 7.49 -7.21 -8.00
N GLU A 230 7.45 -8.43 -8.50
CA GLU A 230 6.85 -8.74 -9.80
C GLU A 230 5.48 -9.41 -9.63
N SER A 231 4.56 -9.12 -10.52
CA SER A 231 3.25 -9.76 -10.55
C SER A 231 2.63 -9.76 -11.93
N ASP A 232 1.96 -10.87 -12.29
CA ASP A 232 1.16 -10.93 -13.49
C ASP A 232 -0.27 -10.48 -13.18
N ILE A 233 -0.83 -9.65 -14.04
CA ILE A 233 -2.15 -9.06 -13.87
C ILE A 233 -3.01 -9.39 -15.09
N ILE A 234 -4.17 -9.97 -14.83
CA ILE A 234 -5.26 -10.09 -15.80
C ILE A 234 -6.37 -9.16 -15.33
N GLN A 235 -6.81 -8.25 -16.20
CA GLN A 235 -7.86 -7.30 -15.91
C GLN A 235 -8.96 -7.39 -16.96
N THR A 236 -10.18 -7.69 -16.53
CA THR A 236 -11.36 -7.84 -17.37
C THR A 236 -12.40 -6.81 -16.97
N TYR A 237 -12.95 -6.09 -17.93
CA TYR A 237 -14.06 -5.17 -17.73
C TYR A 237 -15.39 -5.91 -17.82
N LEU A 238 -16.33 -5.53 -16.97
CA LEU A 238 -17.70 -6.07 -16.96
C LEU A 238 -18.66 -5.07 -17.59
N VAL A 239 -19.82 -5.58 -18.02
CA VAL A 239 -20.91 -4.73 -18.47
C VAL A 239 -21.32 -3.81 -17.32
N ALA A 240 -21.41 -2.52 -17.59
CA ALA A 240 -21.75 -1.49 -16.61
C ALA A 240 -22.67 -0.44 -17.22
N GLU A 241 -23.40 0.27 -16.37
CA GLU A 241 -24.20 1.42 -16.77
C GLU A 241 -23.32 2.58 -17.28
N PRO A 242 -23.87 3.48 -18.12
CA PRO A 242 -23.15 4.67 -18.56
C PRO A 242 -22.62 5.49 -17.36
N GLY A 243 -21.36 5.88 -17.41
CA GLY A 243 -20.69 6.62 -16.32
C GLY A 243 -20.14 5.74 -15.19
N CYS A 244 -20.37 4.42 -15.26
CA CYS A 244 -19.75 3.45 -14.38
C CYS A 244 -18.69 2.63 -15.14
N GLU A 245 -17.66 2.25 -14.45
CA GLU A 245 -16.65 1.31 -14.90
C GLU A 245 -16.53 0.20 -13.84
N ILE A 246 -16.75 -1.04 -14.26
CA ILE A 246 -16.61 -2.20 -13.39
C ILE A 246 -15.51 -3.08 -13.96
N ARG A 247 -14.59 -3.49 -13.12
CA ARG A 247 -13.48 -4.36 -13.54
C ARG A 247 -13.21 -5.47 -12.53
N LEU A 248 -12.82 -6.60 -13.03
CA LEU A 248 -12.21 -7.69 -12.28
C LEU A 248 -10.72 -7.67 -12.55
N ARG A 249 -9.92 -7.83 -11.49
CA ARG A 249 -8.48 -7.97 -11.59
C ARG A 249 -8.05 -9.23 -10.87
N ARG A 250 -7.33 -10.11 -11.57
CA ARG A 250 -6.59 -11.22 -10.96
C ARG A 250 -5.12 -10.88 -10.99
N ARG A 251 -4.51 -10.87 -9.83
CA ARG A 251 -3.08 -10.63 -9.66
C ARG A 251 -2.43 -11.92 -9.19
N ARG A 252 -1.46 -12.41 -9.96
CA ARG A 252 -0.68 -13.59 -9.61
C ARG A 252 0.70 -13.16 -9.12
N TRP A 253 1.14 -13.76 -8.03
CA TRP A 253 2.47 -13.57 -7.47
C TRP A 253 2.91 -14.86 -6.79
N GLN A 254 4.12 -15.36 -7.09
CA GLN A 254 4.72 -16.55 -6.49
C GLN A 254 3.75 -17.76 -6.36
N GLY A 255 2.99 -18.03 -7.40
CA GLY A 255 2.09 -19.20 -7.44
C GLY A 255 0.70 -19.00 -6.83
N SER A 256 0.48 -17.95 -6.04
CA SER A 256 -0.83 -17.57 -5.50
C SER A 256 -1.46 -16.42 -6.29
N PHE A 257 -2.75 -16.20 -6.13
CA PHE A 257 -3.44 -15.09 -6.78
C PHE A 257 -4.46 -14.42 -5.85
N VAL A 258 -4.65 -13.14 -6.10
CA VAL A 258 -5.68 -12.31 -5.46
C VAL A 258 -6.64 -11.82 -6.53
N ASN A 259 -7.92 -11.94 -6.27
CA ASN A 259 -8.96 -11.41 -7.13
C ASN A 259 -9.56 -10.16 -6.50
N VAL A 260 -9.68 -9.10 -7.29
CA VAL A 260 -10.23 -7.82 -6.86
C VAL A 260 -11.34 -7.40 -7.82
N HIS A 261 -12.47 -7.00 -7.25
CA HIS A 261 -13.57 -6.35 -7.96
C HIS A 261 -13.49 -4.86 -7.67
N THR A 262 -13.46 -4.04 -8.72
CA THR A 262 -13.44 -2.57 -8.62
C THR A 262 -14.65 -2.00 -9.31
N THR A 263 -15.36 -1.09 -8.64
CA THR A 263 -16.40 -0.24 -9.25
C THR A 263 -15.92 1.20 -9.20
N LYS A 264 -15.99 1.89 -10.32
CA LYS A 264 -15.61 3.29 -10.45
C LYS A 264 -16.75 4.07 -11.07
N LYS A 265 -17.27 5.06 -10.37
CA LYS A 265 -18.38 5.90 -10.80
C LYS A 265 -17.98 7.38 -10.73
N ARG A 266 -18.28 8.12 -11.78
CA ARG A 266 -18.11 9.57 -11.77
C ARG A 266 -19.38 10.22 -11.24
N THR A 267 -19.25 11.10 -10.24
CA THR A 267 -20.35 11.87 -9.68
C THR A 267 -20.62 13.13 -10.53
N GLU A 268 -21.78 13.75 -10.34
CA GLU A 268 -22.15 15.00 -11.01
C GLU A 268 -21.18 16.16 -10.74
N ASN A 269 -20.55 16.15 -9.57
CA ASN A 269 -19.54 17.14 -9.15
C ASN A 269 -18.13 16.83 -9.68
N ASN A 270 -18.00 15.99 -10.71
CA ASN A 270 -16.72 15.57 -11.29
C ASN A 270 -15.76 14.89 -10.27
N GLN A 271 -16.29 14.33 -9.20
CA GLN A 271 -15.56 13.48 -8.27
C GLN A 271 -15.64 12.03 -8.74
N VAL A 272 -14.67 11.22 -8.33
CA VAL A 272 -14.67 9.78 -8.60
C VAL A 272 -14.95 9.03 -7.31
N LEU A 273 -15.96 8.18 -7.35
CA LEU A 273 -16.24 7.18 -6.34
C LEU A 273 -15.66 5.86 -6.83
N GLU A 274 -14.60 5.39 -6.20
CA GLU A 274 -13.97 4.10 -6.52
C GLU A 274 -14.05 3.19 -5.30
N THR A 275 -14.60 2.00 -5.49
CA THR A 275 -14.69 0.98 -4.44
C THR A 275 -13.98 -0.27 -4.92
N GLU A 276 -13.03 -0.74 -4.15
CA GLU A 276 -12.32 -2.00 -4.40
C GLU A 276 -12.58 -3.00 -3.29
N ARG A 277 -12.83 -4.24 -3.65
CA ARG A 277 -13.00 -5.35 -2.70
C ARG A 277 -12.34 -6.60 -3.21
N GLN A 278 -11.70 -7.32 -2.32
CA GLN A 278 -11.22 -8.66 -2.61
C GLN A 278 -12.40 -9.62 -2.73
N VAL A 279 -12.35 -10.52 -3.69
CA VAL A 279 -13.41 -11.51 -3.94
C VAL A 279 -12.83 -12.92 -3.97
N SER A 280 -13.65 -13.89 -3.57
CA SER A 280 -13.28 -15.31 -3.63
C SER A 280 -13.08 -15.76 -5.09
N ASN A 281 -12.37 -16.87 -5.28
CA ASN A 281 -12.17 -17.42 -6.62
C ASN A 281 -13.49 -17.80 -7.28
N SER A 282 -14.41 -18.41 -6.55
CA SER A 282 -15.74 -18.79 -7.06
C SER A 282 -16.55 -17.56 -7.49
N LEU A 283 -16.52 -16.49 -6.72
CA LEU A 283 -17.21 -15.24 -7.09
C LEU A 283 -16.55 -14.57 -8.30
N TYR A 284 -15.21 -14.56 -8.38
CA TYR A 284 -14.47 -14.06 -9.53
C TYR A 284 -14.88 -14.77 -10.83
N GLU A 285 -14.89 -16.11 -10.83
CA GLU A 285 -15.28 -16.91 -12.01
C GLU A 285 -16.76 -16.69 -12.39
N SER A 286 -17.63 -16.52 -11.40
CA SER A 286 -19.04 -16.19 -11.65
C SER A 286 -19.20 -14.81 -12.29
N LEU A 287 -18.49 -13.81 -11.79
CA LEU A 287 -18.55 -12.44 -12.31
C LEU A 287 -17.93 -12.31 -13.70
N LEU A 288 -16.97 -13.15 -14.08
CA LEU A 288 -16.41 -13.18 -15.43
C LEU A 288 -17.44 -13.46 -16.52
N GLN A 289 -18.56 -14.12 -16.19
CA GLN A 289 -19.66 -14.33 -17.14
C GLN A 289 -20.33 -13.01 -17.58
N GLN A 290 -20.10 -11.92 -16.85
CA GLN A 290 -20.61 -10.60 -17.16
C GLN A 290 -19.56 -9.73 -17.88
N ALA A 291 -18.52 -10.35 -18.47
CA ALA A 291 -17.49 -9.62 -19.21
C ALA A 291 -18.09 -8.80 -20.35
N ASP A 292 -17.63 -7.56 -20.51
CA ASP A 292 -18.06 -6.67 -21.59
C ASP A 292 -17.63 -7.26 -22.95
N PRO A 293 -18.58 -7.59 -23.83
CA PRO A 293 -18.27 -8.21 -25.12
C PRO A 293 -17.49 -7.28 -26.07
N TYR A 294 -17.54 -5.97 -25.85
CA TYR A 294 -16.81 -4.98 -26.63
C TYR A 294 -15.39 -4.75 -26.16
N ARG A 295 -14.98 -5.40 -25.05
CA ARG A 295 -13.64 -5.29 -24.49
C ARG A 295 -13.00 -6.66 -24.36
N GLN A 296 -11.71 -6.68 -24.57
CA GLN A 296 -10.88 -7.84 -24.28
C GLN A 296 -10.14 -7.66 -22.96
N SER A 297 -9.75 -8.76 -22.35
CA SER A 297 -8.97 -8.70 -21.12
C SER A 297 -7.59 -8.11 -21.41
N ILE A 298 -7.11 -7.31 -20.49
CA ILE A 298 -5.73 -6.82 -20.49
C ILE A 298 -4.88 -7.82 -19.72
N ARG A 299 -3.76 -8.19 -20.33
CA ARG A 299 -2.71 -8.98 -19.68
C ARG A 299 -1.44 -8.17 -19.62
N LYS A 300 -0.88 -8.03 -18.43
CA LYS A 300 0.35 -7.27 -18.21
C LYS A 300 1.16 -7.85 -17.07
N HIS A 301 2.46 -7.66 -17.18
CA HIS A 301 3.41 -7.90 -16.11
C HIS A 301 3.73 -6.60 -15.42
N ARG A 302 3.66 -6.57 -14.10
CA ARG A 302 3.92 -5.39 -13.28
C ARG A 302 5.18 -5.59 -12.45
N LYS A 303 6.10 -4.65 -12.53
CA LYS A 303 7.23 -4.48 -11.62
C LYS A 303 6.96 -3.28 -10.72
N SER A 304 6.87 -3.53 -9.42
CA SER A 304 6.66 -2.49 -8.41
C SER A 304 7.95 -2.25 -7.65
N PHE A 305 8.40 -1.00 -7.56
CA PHE A 305 9.68 -0.65 -6.94
C PHE A 305 9.66 0.75 -6.34
N ILE A 306 10.65 1.03 -5.49
CA ILE A 306 10.88 2.35 -4.89
C ILE A 306 12.16 2.95 -5.47
N TRP A 307 12.10 4.20 -5.88
CA TRP A 307 13.26 4.98 -6.29
C TRP A 307 13.22 6.36 -5.66
N LYS A 308 14.27 6.74 -4.91
CA LYS A 308 14.38 8.02 -4.20
C LYS A 308 13.11 8.39 -3.41
N GLY A 309 12.56 7.42 -2.66
CA GLY A 309 11.36 7.61 -1.84
C GLY A 309 10.03 7.71 -2.62
N GLN A 310 10.04 7.49 -3.94
CA GLN A 310 8.84 7.46 -4.77
C GLN A 310 8.50 6.02 -5.17
N TYR A 311 7.22 5.67 -5.09
CA TYR A 311 6.74 4.35 -5.52
C TYR A 311 6.36 4.39 -6.98
N PHE A 312 6.87 3.42 -7.73
CA PHE A 312 6.63 3.24 -9.15
C PHE A 312 6.03 1.87 -9.45
N GLU A 313 5.14 1.84 -10.43
CA GLU A 313 4.61 0.64 -11.03
C GLU A 313 4.93 0.67 -12.52
N LEU A 314 5.77 -0.24 -12.99
CA LEU A 314 6.07 -0.43 -14.41
C LEU A 314 5.25 -1.58 -14.94
N ASP A 315 4.29 -1.28 -15.79
CA ASP A 315 3.44 -2.25 -16.49
C ASP A 315 3.98 -2.51 -17.89
N THR A 316 4.31 -3.77 -18.17
CA THR A 316 4.59 -4.26 -19.52
C THR A 316 3.36 -5.01 -20.01
N TYR A 317 2.72 -4.51 -21.04
CA TYR A 317 1.50 -5.09 -21.63
C TYR A 317 1.86 -6.18 -22.63
N TYR A 318 1.07 -7.26 -22.62
CA TYR A 318 1.12 -8.34 -23.61
C TYR A 318 -0.14 -8.37 -24.46
N GLU A 319 -1.30 -8.09 -23.89
CA GLU A 319 -2.60 -8.04 -24.53
C GLU A 319 -3.41 -6.85 -23.99
N PRO A 320 -4.16 -6.15 -24.82
CA PRO A 320 -4.32 -6.25 -26.29
C PRO A 320 -3.24 -5.46 -27.07
N VAL A 321 -2.33 -4.81 -26.38
CA VAL A 321 -1.25 -4.01 -26.98
C VAL A 321 0.06 -4.62 -26.51
N ASP A 322 0.75 -5.28 -27.43
CA ASP A 322 2.02 -5.91 -27.10
C ASP A 322 3.16 -4.88 -27.01
N HIS A 323 4.11 -5.15 -26.12
CA HIS A 323 5.32 -4.35 -25.85
C HIS A 323 5.11 -2.91 -25.38
N LEU A 324 3.87 -2.50 -25.05
CA LEU A 324 3.65 -1.20 -24.44
C LEU A 324 4.14 -1.22 -22.98
N MET A 325 5.02 -0.28 -22.63
CA MET A 325 5.48 -0.10 -21.27
C MET A 325 4.96 1.23 -20.71
N ILE A 326 4.21 1.16 -19.61
CA ILE A 326 3.71 2.35 -18.91
C ILE A 326 4.26 2.35 -17.50
N LEU A 327 4.94 3.45 -17.15
CA LEU A 327 5.38 3.74 -15.79
C LEU A 327 4.31 4.61 -15.12
N GLU A 328 3.81 4.15 -13.98
CA GLU A 328 2.84 4.87 -13.15
C GLU A 328 3.48 5.28 -11.83
N THR A 329 3.18 6.49 -11.37
CA THR A 329 3.48 6.93 -10.00
C THR A 329 2.32 7.75 -9.46
N LYS A 330 2.06 7.63 -8.17
CA LYS A 330 0.94 8.30 -7.48
C LYS A 330 1.46 9.31 -6.48
N GLY A 331 0.68 10.36 -6.30
CA GLY A 331 0.95 11.32 -5.24
C GLY A 331 2.10 12.27 -5.50
N VAL A 332 2.38 12.54 -6.74
CA VAL A 332 3.34 13.57 -7.17
C VAL A 332 2.56 14.71 -7.81
N ALA A 333 2.65 15.91 -7.22
CA ALA A 333 1.80 17.04 -7.59
C ALA A 333 2.08 17.57 -9.00
N ASP A 334 3.34 17.50 -9.45
CA ASP A 334 3.77 18.00 -10.75
C ASP A 334 4.83 17.08 -11.39
N GLN A 335 5.08 17.29 -12.66
CA GLN A 335 6.04 16.50 -13.44
C GLN A 335 7.49 16.73 -12.96
N GLU A 336 7.83 17.92 -12.51
CA GLU A 336 9.20 18.27 -12.08
C GLU A 336 9.58 17.55 -10.78
N SER A 337 8.58 17.15 -9.99
CA SER A 337 8.75 16.39 -8.74
C SER A 337 9.05 14.90 -8.97
N VAL A 338 8.86 14.37 -10.20
CA VAL A 338 9.13 12.95 -10.50
C VAL A 338 10.62 12.73 -10.68
N LYS A 339 11.22 11.91 -9.81
CA LYS A 339 12.64 11.54 -9.86
C LYS A 339 12.82 10.22 -10.61
N PHE A 340 12.94 10.29 -11.92
CA PHE A 340 13.07 9.09 -12.75
C PHE A 340 14.33 8.29 -12.43
N PRO A 341 14.21 6.93 -12.39
CA PRO A 341 15.36 6.05 -12.26
C PRO A 341 16.25 6.08 -13.50
N PRO A 342 17.59 5.90 -13.35
CA PRO A 342 18.52 5.90 -14.50
C PRO A 342 18.35 4.72 -15.44
N PHE A 343 17.67 3.66 -15.01
CA PHE A 343 17.35 2.48 -15.82
C PHE A 343 16.03 2.62 -16.58
N ILE A 344 15.33 3.77 -16.47
CA ILE A 344 14.11 4.12 -17.21
C ILE A 344 14.39 5.27 -18.15
N ARG A 345 14.07 5.09 -19.43
CA ARG A 345 14.03 6.17 -20.42
C ARG A 345 12.58 6.57 -20.68
N VAL A 346 12.22 7.80 -20.33
CA VAL A 346 10.89 8.35 -20.62
C VAL A 346 10.80 8.71 -22.10
N ILE A 347 9.74 8.24 -22.76
CA ILE A 347 9.45 8.51 -24.17
C ILE A 347 8.40 9.61 -24.29
N GLU A 348 7.31 9.50 -23.52
CA GLU A 348 6.17 10.42 -23.60
C GLU A 348 5.47 10.53 -22.23
N ASP A 349 5.07 11.74 -21.82
CA ASP A 349 4.13 11.95 -20.70
C ASP A 349 2.71 11.79 -21.24
N ILE A 350 2.02 10.76 -20.77
CA ILE A 350 0.65 10.43 -21.15
C ILE A 350 -0.36 10.69 -20.02
N THR A 351 0.04 11.48 -19.02
CA THR A 351 -0.82 11.87 -17.90
C THR A 351 -2.10 12.50 -18.42
N GLY A 352 -3.26 11.99 -18.00
CA GLY A 352 -4.57 12.46 -18.46
C GLY A 352 -4.96 12.05 -19.89
N ASN A 353 -4.07 11.44 -20.66
CA ASN A 353 -4.38 10.98 -22.01
C ASN A 353 -5.27 9.72 -21.98
N LYS A 354 -6.56 9.92 -22.28
CA LYS A 354 -7.57 8.87 -22.21
C LYS A 354 -7.29 7.67 -23.12
N ARG A 355 -6.51 7.85 -24.20
CA ARG A 355 -6.15 6.76 -25.12
C ARG A 355 -5.42 5.62 -24.40
N TYR A 356 -4.61 5.95 -23.37
CA TYR A 356 -3.82 4.99 -22.60
C TYR A 356 -4.49 4.55 -21.30
N TYR A 357 -5.75 4.91 -21.07
CA TYR A 357 -6.50 4.33 -19.97
C TYR A 357 -6.80 2.86 -20.28
N ASN A 358 -6.60 1.98 -19.30
CA ASN A 358 -6.84 0.55 -19.45
C ASN A 358 -8.23 0.26 -20.04
N TYR A 359 -9.25 1.03 -19.65
CA TYR A 359 -10.60 0.92 -20.17
C TYR A 359 -10.69 1.11 -21.69
N ASN A 360 -9.89 2.02 -22.22
CA ASN A 360 -9.84 2.31 -23.66
C ASN A 360 -8.85 1.40 -24.42
N LEU A 361 -7.76 0.99 -23.77
CA LEU A 361 -6.84 -0.02 -24.33
C LEU A 361 -7.55 -1.36 -24.52
N ALA A 362 -8.50 -1.71 -23.66
CA ALA A 362 -9.27 -2.94 -23.72
C ALA A 362 -10.28 -2.99 -24.88
N LEU A 363 -10.61 -1.88 -25.54
CA LEU A 363 -11.57 -1.85 -26.65
C LEU A 363 -11.11 -2.77 -27.77
N ARG A 364 -12.02 -3.66 -28.21
CA ARG A 364 -11.81 -4.48 -29.40
C ARG A 364 -11.73 -3.55 -30.60
N ARG A 365 -10.62 -3.61 -31.33
CA ARG A 365 -10.53 -2.95 -32.63
C ARG A 365 -11.28 -3.81 -33.63
N SER A 366 -12.35 -3.26 -34.22
CA SER A 366 -13.06 -3.84 -35.35
C SER A 366 -12.15 -4.04 -36.55
#